data_8d7e6ba4cc8b6bfaa94f2a8a68f549c5
#
_entry.id   8d7e6ba4cc8b6bfaa94f2a8a68f549c5
#
_cell.length_a   1.000
_cell.length_b   1.000
_cell.length_c   1.000
_cell.angle_alpha   90.00
_cell.angle_beta   90.00
_cell.angle_gamma   90.00
#
_symmetry.space_group_name_H-M   'P 1'
#
loop_
_entity.id
_entity.type
_entity.pdbx_description
1 polymer ?
#
loop_
_entity_poly.entity_id
_entity_poly.type
_entity_poly.pdbx_seq_one_letter_code
_entity_poly.pdbx_strand_id
1 'polypeptide(L)'
;TEINGQRIGPHEKIALWYGAANRDPDIFKNPDEFNILRENADKHLAFGIGRHTCLGKPIALMQLKEFYSQFLTKFKDFEMNGDWKVAPNNFVHAIQEMPIKFKVKK
;
A
#
# COMPACT_ATOMS: atom_id res chain seq x y z
N THR A 1 -27.21 -11.14 -2.15
CA THR A 1 -26.20 -11.49 -3.16
C THR A 1 -25.41 -12.72 -2.73
N GLU A 2 -24.54 -13.20 -3.60
CA GLU A 2 -23.63 -14.31 -3.34
C GLU A 2 -22.23 -13.95 -3.83
N ILE A 3 -21.21 -14.28 -3.05
CA ILE A 3 -19.80 -14.10 -3.38
C ILE A 3 -19.06 -15.41 -3.09
N ASN A 4 -18.43 -16.02 -4.10
CA ASN A 4 -17.73 -17.30 -3.99
C ASN A 4 -18.55 -18.40 -3.27
N GLY A 5 -19.82 -18.57 -3.59
CA GLY A 5 -20.72 -19.52 -2.97
C GLY A 5 -21.22 -19.13 -1.57
N GLN A 6 -20.72 -18.03 -1.01
CA GLN A 6 -21.18 -17.52 0.27
C GLN A 6 -22.34 -16.55 0.07
N ARG A 7 -23.51 -16.90 0.61
CA ARG A 7 -24.69 -16.04 0.60
C ARG A 7 -24.52 -14.85 1.56
N ILE A 8 -24.83 -13.66 1.06
CA ILE A 8 -24.84 -12.42 1.83
C ILE A 8 -26.27 -11.91 1.87
N GLY A 9 -26.83 -11.84 3.08
CA GLY A 9 -28.18 -11.40 3.34
C GLY A 9 -28.36 -9.89 3.24
N PRO A 10 -29.63 -9.41 3.31
CA PRO A 10 -29.89 -7.99 3.38
C PRO A 10 -29.35 -7.43 4.71
N HIS A 11 -28.78 -6.21 4.65
CA HIS A 11 -28.22 -5.47 5.78
C HIS A 11 -26.93 -6.07 6.41
N GLU A 12 -26.38 -7.16 5.87
CA GLU A 12 -25.08 -7.66 6.30
C GLU A 12 -23.97 -6.69 5.88
N LYS A 13 -22.97 -6.52 6.77
CA LYS A 13 -21.81 -5.68 6.52
C LYS A 13 -20.70 -6.48 5.90
N ILE A 14 -20.08 -5.93 4.87
CA ILE A 14 -18.91 -6.52 4.21
C ILE A 14 -17.71 -5.62 4.51
N ALA A 15 -16.64 -6.21 5.04
CA ALA A 15 -15.36 -5.52 5.22
C ALA A 15 -14.39 -5.94 4.12
N LEU A 16 -13.82 -4.97 3.43
CA LEU A 16 -12.81 -5.18 2.37
C LEU A 16 -11.41 -4.98 2.97
N TRP A 17 -10.68 -6.06 3.11
CA TRP A 17 -9.32 -6.04 3.64
C TRP A 17 -8.28 -5.88 2.52
N TYR A 18 -8.02 -4.66 2.08
CA TYR A 18 -7.05 -4.38 1.02
C TYR A 18 -5.64 -4.87 1.34
N GLY A 19 -5.24 -4.83 2.62
CA GLY A 19 -3.94 -5.36 3.05
C GLY A 19 -3.81 -6.87 2.84
N ALA A 20 -4.88 -7.64 3.10
CA ALA A 20 -4.92 -9.07 2.83
C ALA A 20 -4.99 -9.34 1.31
N ALA A 21 -5.84 -8.62 0.59
CA ALA A 21 -5.95 -8.76 -0.87
C ALA A 21 -4.62 -8.48 -1.60
N ASN A 22 -3.84 -7.52 -1.11
CA ASN A 22 -2.51 -7.22 -1.64
C ASN A 22 -1.42 -8.24 -1.24
N ARG A 23 -1.78 -9.23 -0.42
CA ARG A 23 -0.94 -10.37 -0.03
C ARG A 23 -1.56 -11.71 -0.38
N ASP A 24 -2.50 -11.72 -1.31
CA ASP A 24 -3.11 -12.94 -1.83
C ASP A 24 -2.07 -13.76 -2.61
N PRO A 25 -1.70 -14.99 -2.16
CA PRO A 25 -0.70 -15.82 -2.83
C PRO A 25 -1.15 -16.32 -4.20
N ASP A 26 -2.46 -16.37 -4.45
CA ASP A 26 -3.00 -16.73 -5.76
C ASP A 26 -2.77 -15.64 -6.81
N ILE A 27 -2.55 -14.40 -6.35
CA ILE A 27 -2.29 -13.25 -7.21
C ILE A 27 -0.81 -12.86 -7.18
N PHE A 28 -0.19 -12.85 -5.99
CA PHE A 28 1.17 -12.35 -5.80
C PHE A 28 2.10 -13.46 -5.30
N LYS A 29 3.03 -13.88 -6.12
CA LYS A 29 4.07 -14.83 -5.71
C LYS A 29 4.94 -14.20 -4.61
N ASN A 30 5.21 -14.93 -3.52
CA ASN A 30 5.93 -14.45 -2.33
C ASN A 30 5.34 -13.11 -1.83
N PRO A 31 4.07 -13.08 -1.38
CA PRO A 31 3.34 -11.83 -1.16
C PRO A 31 3.92 -10.94 -0.05
N ASP A 32 4.66 -11.52 0.90
CA ASP A 32 5.30 -10.80 2.00
C ASP A 32 6.69 -10.24 1.62
N GLU A 33 7.21 -10.61 0.44
CA GLU A 33 8.46 -10.06 -0.06
C GLU A 33 8.24 -8.66 -0.65
N PHE A 34 9.02 -7.68 -0.18
CA PHE A 34 9.06 -6.36 -0.80
C PHE A 34 9.88 -6.41 -2.09
N ASN A 35 9.21 -6.49 -3.23
CA ASN A 35 9.83 -6.61 -4.55
C ASN A 35 9.30 -5.54 -5.51
N ILE A 36 10.09 -4.50 -5.77
CA ILE A 36 9.75 -3.40 -6.68
C ILE A 36 9.74 -3.79 -8.16
N LEU A 37 10.30 -4.97 -8.49
CA LEU A 37 10.35 -5.51 -9.86
C LEU A 37 9.29 -6.57 -10.12
N ARG A 38 8.31 -6.68 -9.24
CA ARG A 38 7.20 -7.63 -9.38
C ARG A 38 6.41 -7.34 -10.65
N GLU A 39 6.29 -8.32 -11.56
CA GLU A 39 5.64 -8.17 -12.87
C GLU A 39 4.18 -7.71 -12.80
N ASN A 40 3.46 -8.10 -11.74
CA ASN A 40 2.05 -7.78 -11.53
C ASN A 40 1.82 -6.78 -10.39
N ALA A 41 2.80 -5.92 -10.11
CA ALA A 41 2.70 -4.91 -9.06
C ALA A 41 1.49 -3.95 -9.25
N ASP A 42 1.08 -3.72 -10.48
CA ASP A 42 -0.07 -2.88 -10.85
C ASP A 42 -1.43 -3.45 -10.44
N LYS A 43 -1.51 -4.77 -10.15
CA LYS A 43 -2.72 -5.44 -9.68
C LYS A 43 -3.09 -5.14 -8.23
N HIS A 44 -2.26 -4.37 -7.52
CA HIS A 44 -2.54 -3.99 -6.13
C HIS A 44 -3.85 -3.19 -6.00
N LEU A 45 -4.55 -3.39 -4.90
CA LEU A 45 -5.82 -2.73 -4.58
C LEU A 45 -5.66 -1.53 -3.61
N ALA A 46 -4.45 -0.97 -3.47
CA ALA A 46 -4.20 0.13 -2.53
C ALA A 46 -5.03 1.39 -2.83
N PHE A 47 -5.49 1.57 -4.05
CA PHE A 47 -6.37 2.67 -4.46
C PHE A 47 -7.81 2.22 -4.70
N GLY A 48 -8.19 1.03 -4.25
CA GLY A 48 -9.49 0.45 -4.54
C GLY A 48 -9.61 -0.04 -5.98
N ILE A 49 -10.82 -0.44 -6.37
CA ILE A 49 -11.13 -0.98 -7.70
C ILE A 49 -12.53 -0.56 -8.16
N GLY A 50 -12.77 -0.57 -9.46
CA GLY A 50 -14.08 -0.33 -10.08
C GLY A 50 -14.52 1.12 -9.95
N ARG A 51 -15.83 1.34 -9.75
CA ARG A 51 -16.43 2.67 -9.73
C ARG A 51 -15.98 3.55 -8.56
N HIS A 52 -15.42 2.95 -7.52
CA HIS A 52 -14.92 3.62 -6.31
C HIS A 52 -13.39 3.70 -6.27
N THR A 53 -12.71 3.46 -7.38
CA THR A 53 -11.26 3.70 -7.46
C THR A 53 -10.96 5.12 -7.01
N CYS A 54 -9.90 5.27 -6.21
CA CYS A 54 -9.50 6.54 -5.63
C CYS A 54 -9.33 7.62 -6.72
N LEU A 55 -10.11 8.69 -6.65
CA LEU A 55 -10.04 9.81 -7.57
C LEU A 55 -8.67 10.52 -7.52
N GLY A 56 -8.05 10.54 -6.34
CA GLY A 56 -6.73 11.16 -6.12
C GLY A 56 -5.53 10.31 -6.56
N LYS A 57 -5.74 9.07 -7.07
CA LYS A 57 -4.65 8.17 -7.49
C LYS A 57 -3.65 8.83 -8.44
N PRO A 58 -4.04 9.55 -9.50
CA PRO A 58 -3.07 10.18 -10.42
C PRO A 58 -2.18 11.22 -9.73
N ILE A 59 -2.77 12.04 -8.85
CA ILE A 59 -2.05 13.07 -8.09
C ILE A 59 -1.10 12.42 -7.09
N ALA A 60 -1.57 11.42 -6.34
CA ALA A 60 -0.74 10.70 -5.38
C ALA A 60 0.47 10.03 -6.06
N LEU A 61 0.27 9.38 -7.20
CA LEU A 61 1.36 8.76 -7.96
C LEU A 61 2.35 9.80 -8.50
N MET A 62 1.87 10.95 -8.96
CA MET A 62 2.73 12.04 -9.41
C MET A 62 3.58 12.60 -8.25
N GLN A 63 2.98 12.85 -7.10
CA GLN A 63 3.69 13.31 -5.90
C GLN A 63 4.74 12.29 -5.43
N LEU A 64 4.40 11.00 -5.38
CA LEU A 64 5.34 9.94 -5.00
C LEU A 64 6.52 9.85 -5.97
N LYS A 65 6.26 9.90 -7.28
CA LYS A 65 7.32 9.89 -8.30
C LYS A 65 8.26 11.07 -8.13
N GLU A 66 7.72 12.27 -7.98
CA GLU A 66 8.52 13.48 -7.82
C GLU A 66 9.32 13.45 -6.52
N PHE A 67 8.69 13.08 -5.41
CA PHE A 67 9.34 12.94 -4.13
C PHE A 67 10.53 11.96 -4.20
N TYR A 68 10.29 10.72 -4.65
CA TYR A 68 11.35 9.71 -4.70
C TYR A 68 12.43 10.04 -5.74
N SER A 69 12.07 10.64 -6.85
CA SER A 69 13.03 11.11 -7.84
C SER A 69 14.03 12.09 -7.22
N GLN A 70 13.55 13.09 -6.49
CA GLN A 70 14.42 14.07 -5.82
C GLN A 70 15.12 13.48 -4.59
N PHE A 71 14.41 12.70 -3.78
CA PHE A 71 14.91 12.16 -2.54
C PHE A 71 16.08 11.19 -2.79
N LEU A 72 15.90 10.24 -3.72
CA LEU A 72 16.91 9.24 -4.04
C LEU A 72 18.12 9.81 -4.80
N THR A 73 18.01 10.98 -5.42
CA THR A 73 19.17 11.66 -6.00
C THR A 73 20.05 12.30 -4.95
N LYS A 74 19.47 12.78 -3.84
CA LYS A 74 20.18 13.50 -2.79
C LYS A 74 20.67 12.63 -1.64
N PHE A 75 19.98 11.54 -1.37
CA PHE A 75 20.21 10.71 -0.19
C PHE A 75 20.46 9.25 -0.55
N LYS A 76 21.17 8.53 0.34
CA LYS A 76 21.51 7.11 0.23
C LYS A 76 21.66 6.46 1.60
N ASP A 77 21.89 5.16 1.63
CA ASP A 77 22.16 4.38 2.85
C ASP A 77 21.05 4.56 3.90
N PHE A 78 19.80 4.24 3.46
CA PHE A 78 18.63 4.36 4.33
C PHE A 78 18.56 3.19 5.31
N GLU A 79 18.34 3.48 6.58
CA GLU A 79 18.17 2.50 7.64
C GLU A 79 17.05 2.94 8.59
N MET A 80 16.33 2.00 9.16
CA MET A 80 15.41 2.29 10.25
C MET A 80 16.20 2.77 11.47
N ASN A 81 15.71 3.81 12.15
CA ASN A 81 16.33 4.41 13.34
C ASN A 81 15.36 4.41 14.53
N GLY A 82 14.66 3.33 14.72
CA GLY A 82 13.65 3.11 15.74
C GLY A 82 12.43 2.40 15.21
N ASP A 83 11.48 2.17 16.08
CA ASP A 83 10.20 1.53 15.71
C ASP A 83 9.30 2.52 14.97
N TRP A 84 8.59 2.00 14.00
CA TRP A 84 7.54 2.76 13.31
C TRP A 84 6.23 2.65 14.06
N LYS A 85 5.40 3.71 13.99
CA LYS A 85 4.10 3.75 14.64
C LYS A 85 2.98 3.92 13.62
N VAL A 86 1.89 3.21 13.84
CA VAL A 86 0.65 3.34 13.05
C VAL A 86 -0.45 4.00 13.86
N ALA A 87 -1.34 4.70 13.17
CA ALA A 87 -2.54 5.22 13.79
C ALA A 87 -3.44 4.06 14.24
N PRO A 88 -3.93 4.07 15.50
CA PRO A 88 -4.93 3.12 15.96
C PRO A 88 -6.29 3.47 15.35
N ASN A 89 -6.50 3.09 14.09
CA ASN A 89 -7.68 3.45 13.33
C ASN A 89 -8.11 2.28 12.46
N ASN A 90 -9.41 1.98 12.42
CA ASN A 90 -9.99 0.92 11.63
C ASN A 90 -10.40 1.37 10.21
N PHE A 91 -10.35 2.66 9.91
CA PHE A 91 -10.70 3.20 8.58
C PHE A 91 -9.47 3.49 7.73
N VAL A 92 -8.46 4.15 8.32
CA VAL A 92 -7.19 4.44 7.63
C VAL A 92 -6.04 3.89 8.45
N HIS A 93 -5.38 2.86 7.96
CA HIS A 93 -4.16 2.31 8.54
C HIS A 93 -2.96 3.13 8.08
N ALA A 94 -2.75 4.28 8.72
CA ALA A 94 -1.70 5.22 8.35
C ALA A 94 -0.47 5.09 9.23
N ILE A 95 0.71 5.22 8.64
CA ILE A 95 1.97 5.37 9.38
C ILE A 95 2.00 6.79 9.95
N GLN A 96 2.14 6.92 11.27
CA GLN A 96 2.29 8.19 11.96
C GLN A 96 3.75 8.62 12.10
N GLU A 97 4.61 7.68 12.42
CA GLU A 97 6.05 7.91 12.57
C GLU A 97 6.82 6.76 11.93
N MET A 98 7.85 7.09 11.20
CA MET A 98 8.82 6.14 10.64
C MET A 98 10.21 6.76 10.72
N PRO A 99 10.90 6.61 11.87
CA PRO A 99 12.24 7.16 12.04
C PRO A 99 13.21 6.47 11.10
N ILE A 100 13.87 7.25 10.25
CA ILE A 100 14.90 6.76 9.33
C ILE A 100 16.15 7.61 9.46
N LYS A 101 17.32 7.00 9.28
CA LYS A 101 18.59 7.69 9.06
C LYS A 101 19.07 7.43 7.64
N PHE A 102 19.79 8.39 7.10
CA PHE A 102 20.31 8.34 5.74
C PHE A 102 21.56 9.22 5.61
N LYS A 103 22.31 9.06 4.52
CA LYS A 103 23.45 9.90 4.19
C LYS A 103 23.17 10.78 3.00
N VAL A 104 23.74 11.96 2.99
CA VAL A 104 23.72 12.86 1.82
C VAL A 104 24.70 12.31 0.76
N LYS A 105 24.26 12.22 -0.47
CA LYS A 105 25.18 11.96 -1.60
C LYS A 105 26.04 13.20 -1.85
N LYS A 106 27.33 12.99 -1.95
CA LYS A 106 28.29 14.01 -2.37
C LYS A 106 28.28 14.12 -3.88
#